data_1a8ca3ac6304b4f99211af99e7c1d7dd
#
_entry.id   1a8ca3ac6304b4f99211af99e7c1d7dd
#
_cell.length_a   1.000
_cell.length_b   1.000
_cell.length_c   1.000
_cell.angle_alpha   90.00
_cell.angle_beta   90.00
_cell.angle_gamma   90.00
#
_symmetry.space_group_name_H-M   'P 1'
#
loop_
_entity.id
_entity.type
_entity.pdbx_description
1 polymer ?
#
loop_
_entity_poly.entity_id
_entity_poly.type
_entity_poly.pdbx_seq_one_letter_code
_entity_poly.pdbx_strand_id
1 'polypeptide(L)'
;MKARYMLKTAPLVLAASLLATTVARAQAPAAAPPPPPSVKTGQAAPDFSANYLTMGENGRPAFKTAKLSDYKGQKNVVLAFFPAAFSPGCTNEMAKYQETSGQFNSNNTVILGMSVDSTWANRAFADKLGVKFDILSDASRDISKSYGVFDDKGLVSRRTTFIIDSKGIVQKVFMAQEALDPAHSLEACALLKEVKQGRTGR
;
A
#
# COMPACT_ATOMS: atom_id res chain seq x y z
N MET A 1 39.59 -75.79 -48.72
CA MET A 1 39.48 -75.56 -47.24
C MET A 1 39.44 -74.08 -46.94
N LYS A 2 38.28 -73.55 -46.58
CA LYS A 2 38.10 -72.14 -46.29
C LYS A 2 37.93 -71.97 -44.79
N ALA A 3 38.94 -71.40 -44.11
CA ALA A 3 38.86 -71.06 -42.69
C ALA A 3 38.05 -69.72 -42.50
N ARG A 4 36.97 -69.80 -41.76
CA ARG A 4 36.17 -68.60 -41.36
C ARG A 4 36.69 -68.09 -40.02
N TYR A 5 37.25 -66.89 -40.01
CA TYR A 5 37.56 -66.17 -38.77
C TYR A 5 36.32 -65.49 -38.31
N MET A 6 35.80 -65.89 -37.16
CA MET A 6 34.76 -65.16 -36.43
C MET A 6 35.39 -64.04 -35.61
N LEU A 7 35.12 -62.79 -36.00
CA LEU A 7 35.47 -61.60 -35.19
C LEU A 7 34.43 -61.45 -34.10
N LYS A 8 34.82 -61.61 -32.84
CA LYS A 8 33.98 -61.29 -31.68
C LYS A 8 34.13 -59.82 -31.40
N THR A 9 33.09 -59.02 -31.68
CA THR A 9 32.98 -57.60 -31.27
C THR A 9 32.44 -57.56 -29.84
N ALA A 10 33.26 -57.12 -28.89
CA ALA A 10 32.77 -56.71 -27.54
C ALA A 10 32.16 -55.35 -27.54
N PRO A 11 31.01 -55.12 -26.90
CA PRO A 11 30.44 -53.76 -26.78
C PRO A 11 31.22 -53.00 -25.73
N LEU A 12 31.76 -51.85 -26.12
CA LEU A 12 32.35 -50.84 -25.22
C LEU A 12 31.22 -50.07 -24.57
N VAL A 13 30.92 -50.36 -23.31
CA VAL A 13 29.96 -49.61 -22.52
C VAL A 13 30.64 -48.32 -22.02
N LEU A 14 30.32 -47.20 -22.66
CA LEU A 14 30.76 -45.87 -22.25
C LEU A 14 29.85 -45.40 -21.10
N ALA A 15 30.31 -45.54 -19.87
CA ALA A 15 29.61 -44.94 -18.69
C ALA A 15 29.85 -43.41 -18.67
N ALA A 16 28.88 -42.65 -19.15
CA ALA A 16 28.88 -41.21 -19.03
C ALA A 16 28.44 -40.82 -17.59
N SER A 17 29.41 -40.49 -16.74
CA SER A 17 29.16 -39.92 -15.40
C SER A 17 28.71 -38.49 -15.54
N LEU A 18 27.38 -38.21 -15.43
CA LEU A 18 26.86 -36.86 -15.28
C LEU A 18 27.22 -36.36 -13.87
N LEU A 19 28.24 -35.52 -13.77
CA LEU A 19 28.46 -34.69 -12.59
C LEU A 19 27.37 -33.58 -12.59
N ALA A 20 26.32 -33.80 -11.82
CA ALA A 20 25.35 -32.74 -11.51
C ALA A 20 26.02 -31.76 -10.54
N THR A 21 26.57 -30.67 -11.06
CA THR A 21 26.99 -29.51 -10.24
C THR A 21 25.75 -28.79 -9.70
N THR A 22 25.38 -29.08 -8.47
CA THR A 22 24.37 -28.29 -7.74
C THR A 22 24.96 -26.91 -7.47
N VAL A 23 24.60 -25.95 -8.30
CA VAL A 23 24.85 -24.50 -8.01
C VAL A 23 23.97 -24.14 -6.83
N ALA A 24 24.55 -24.12 -5.63
CA ALA A 24 23.90 -23.56 -4.45
C ALA A 24 23.64 -22.06 -4.73
N ARG A 25 22.38 -21.71 -5.03
CA ARG A 25 21.95 -20.33 -5.17
C ARG A 25 21.99 -19.69 -3.79
N ALA A 26 23.04 -18.94 -3.51
CA ALA A 26 23.14 -18.15 -2.29
C ALA A 26 21.94 -17.19 -2.26
N GLN A 27 21.00 -17.43 -1.34
CA GLN A 27 19.93 -16.48 -1.06
C GLN A 27 20.57 -15.21 -0.50
N ALA A 28 20.36 -14.10 -1.18
CA ALA A 28 20.71 -12.80 -0.63
C ALA A 28 20.06 -12.65 0.75
N PRO A 29 20.77 -12.10 1.75
CA PRO A 29 20.20 -11.89 3.07
C PRO A 29 18.92 -11.06 2.92
N ALA A 30 17.86 -11.49 3.61
CA ALA A 30 16.59 -10.77 3.64
C ALA A 30 16.85 -9.33 4.08
N ALA A 31 16.37 -8.34 3.31
CA ALA A 31 16.50 -6.94 3.67
C ALA A 31 15.89 -6.71 5.07
N ALA A 32 16.58 -5.95 5.90
CA ALA A 32 16.06 -5.57 7.21
C ALA A 32 14.68 -4.91 7.06
N PRO A 33 13.74 -5.19 7.98
CA PRO A 33 12.42 -4.57 7.92
C PRO A 33 12.56 -3.04 7.93
N PRO A 34 11.70 -2.31 7.20
CA PRO A 34 11.75 -0.86 7.17
C PRO A 34 11.51 -0.30 8.59
N PRO A 35 12.14 0.84 8.94
CA PRO A 35 11.93 1.46 10.24
C PRO A 35 10.45 1.81 10.43
N PRO A 36 9.94 1.74 11.67
CA PRO A 36 8.56 2.13 11.97
C PRO A 36 8.33 3.61 11.69
N PRO A 37 7.08 4.04 11.44
CA PRO A 37 6.75 5.45 11.29
C PRO A 37 7.02 6.22 12.58
N SER A 38 7.25 7.54 12.47
CA SER A 38 7.46 8.40 13.64
C SER A 38 6.19 8.60 14.45
N VAL A 39 5.03 8.60 13.78
CA VAL A 39 3.71 8.75 14.40
C VAL A 39 3.19 7.39 14.84
N LYS A 40 2.79 7.28 16.11
CA LYS A 40 2.38 6.03 16.75
C LYS A 40 0.93 6.09 17.22
N THR A 41 0.35 4.92 17.46
CA THR A 41 -0.96 4.77 18.12
C THR A 41 -1.02 5.55 19.43
N GLY A 42 -2.12 6.26 19.65
CA GLY A 42 -2.36 7.12 20.81
C GLY A 42 -1.85 8.56 20.65
N GLN A 43 -1.07 8.86 19.63
CA GLN A 43 -0.58 10.21 19.37
C GLN A 43 -1.54 11.00 18.47
N ALA A 44 -1.50 12.32 18.58
CA ALA A 44 -2.17 13.20 17.63
C ALA A 44 -1.51 13.04 16.25
N ALA A 45 -2.32 12.84 15.22
CA ALA A 45 -1.85 12.84 13.84
C ALA A 45 -1.37 14.26 13.46
N PRO A 46 -0.18 14.41 12.84
CA PRO A 46 0.25 15.69 12.30
C PRO A 46 -0.80 16.22 11.31
N ASP A 47 -1.18 17.49 11.48
CA ASP A 47 -2.08 18.12 10.50
C ASP A 47 -1.34 18.33 9.19
N PHE A 48 -2.08 18.31 8.10
CA PHE A 48 -1.53 18.53 6.76
C PHE A 48 -2.53 19.28 5.87
N SER A 49 -2.00 19.84 4.80
CA SER A 49 -2.74 20.41 3.69
C SER A 49 -2.18 19.86 2.40
N ALA A 50 -2.96 19.07 1.66
CA ALA A 50 -2.51 18.38 0.45
C ALA A 50 -3.46 18.65 -0.71
N ASN A 51 -2.89 18.85 -1.90
CA ASN A 51 -3.65 19.10 -3.10
C ASN A 51 -4.06 17.78 -3.78
N TYR A 52 -5.21 17.83 -4.43
CA TYR A 52 -5.69 16.76 -5.31
C TYR A 52 -6.45 17.34 -6.49
N LEU A 53 -6.70 16.54 -7.51
CA LEU A 53 -7.50 16.90 -8.68
C LEU A 53 -8.83 16.17 -8.67
N THR A 54 -9.89 16.90 -8.95
CA THR A 54 -11.23 16.35 -9.21
C THR A 54 -11.70 16.84 -10.57
N MET A 55 -12.73 16.22 -11.13
CA MET A 55 -13.40 16.75 -12.32
C MET A 55 -14.50 17.70 -11.85
N GLY A 56 -14.43 18.93 -12.30
CA GLY A 56 -15.50 19.91 -12.09
C GLY A 56 -16.75 19.58 -12.92
N GLU A 57 -17.86 20.23 -12.62
CA GLU A 57 -19.15 20.03 -13.29
C GLU A 57 -19.08 20.29 -14.81
N ASN A 58 -18.16 21.14 -15.23
CA ASN A 58 -17.92 21.44 -16.65
C ASN A 58 -16.97 20.43 -17.35
N GLY A 59 -16.65 19.29 -16.71
CA GLY A 59 -15.74 18.28 -17.21
C GLY A 59 -14.27 18.70 -17.24
N ARG A 60 -13.90 19.85 -16.64
CA ARG A 60 -12.52 20.31 -16.56
C ARG A 60 -11.89 19.92 -15.22
N PRO A 61 -10.57 19.62 -15.21
CA PRO A 61 -9.85 19.39 -13.96
C PRO A 61 -9.92 20.62 -13.04
N ALA A 62 -10.21 20.38 -11.77
CA ALA A 62 -10.24 21.40 -10.72
C ALA A 62 -9.31 20.99 -9.58
N PHE A 63 -8.38 21.88 -9.23
CA PHE A 63 -7.54 21.68 -8.05
C PHE A 63 -8.36 21.92 -6.79
N LYS A 64 -8.25 21.00 -5.84
CA LYS A 64 -8.79 21.11 -4.50
C LYS A 64 -7.70 20.81 -3.47
N THR A 65 -7.96 21.22 -2.25
CA THR A 65 -7.08 20.98 -1.11
C THR A 65 -7.86 20.27 -0.02
N ALA A 66 -7.31 19.21 0.54
CA ALA A 66 -7.80 18.53 1.72
C ALA A 66 -6.88 18.85 2.91
N LYS A 67 -7.45 19.15 4.05
CA LYS A 67 -6.74 19.29 5.33
C LYS A 67 -7.23 18.20 6.27
N LEU A 68 -6.33 17.60 7.04
CA LEU A 68 -6.75 16.62 8.05
C LEU A 68 -7.70 17.23 9.06
N SER A 69 -7.46 18.48 9.44
CA SER A 69 -8.31 19.25 10.37
C SER A 69 -9.75 19.41 9.90
N ASP A 70 -10.04 19.37 8.59
CA ASP A 70 -11.40 19.47 8.05
C ASP A 70 -12.31 18.30 8.48
N TYR A 71 -11.72 17.16 8.82
CA TYR A 71 -12.45 15.97 9.29
C TYR A 71 -12.60 15.90 10.80
N LYS A 72 -11.90 16.77 11.55
CA LYS A 72 -11.92 16.77 13.01
C LYS A 72 -13.30 17.10 13.54
N GLY A 73 -13.78 16.33 14.50
CA GLY A 73 -15.12 16.42 15.05
C GLY A 73 -16.20 15.76 14.18
N GLN A 74 -15.92 15.47 12.93
CA GLN A 74 -16.90 15.01 11.94
C GLN A 74 -16.73 13.53 11.59
N LYS A 75 -15.56 13.12 11.11
CA LYS A 75 -15.30 11.77 10.55
C LYS A 75 -14.01 11.18 11.07
N ASN A 76 -13.94 9.87 11.07
CA ASN A 76 -12.68 9.16 11.14
C ASN A 76 -12.00 9.20 9.75
N VAL A 77 -10.68 9.07 9.73
CA VAL A 77 -9.88 9.10 8.50
C VAL A 77 -9.03 7.84 8.40
N VAL A 78 -9.11 7.15 7.27
CA VAL A 78 -8.10 6.20 6.81
C VAL A 78 -7.13 6.98 5.93
N LEU A 79 -5.91 7.21 6.40
CA LEU A 79 -4.85 7.85 5.63
C LEU A 79 -3.89 6.78 5.13
N ALA A 80 -4.01 6.42 3.85
CA ALA A 80 -3.25 5.35 3.22
C ALA A 80 -2.12 5.91 2.37
N PHE A 81 -0.88 5.88 2.90
CA PHE A 81 0.31 6.19 2.12
C PHE A 81 0.69 4.99 1.24
N PHE A 82 0.93 5.24 -0.04
CA PHE A 82 1.37 4.23 -0.98
C PHE A 82 2.58 4.70 -1.81
N PRO A 83 3.46 3.77 -2.25
CA PRO A 83 4.72 4.12 -2.92
C PRO A 83 4.56 4.86 -4.24
N ALA A 84 3.76 4.36 -5.16
CA ALA A 84 3.67 4.93 -6.51
C ALA A 84 2.36 4.55 -7.21
N ALA A 85 1.74 5.52 -7.87
CA ALA A 85 0.64 5.29 -8.78
C ALA A 85 1.02 4.26 -9.87
N PHE A 86 0.06 3.46 -10.32
CA PHE A 86 0.20 2.42 -11.33
C PHE A 86 1.11 1.23 -10.97
N SER A 87 1.78 1.21 -9.82
CA SER A 87 2.48 0.00 -9.39
C SER A 87 1.50 -1.12 -9.06
N PRO A 88 1.83 -2.42 -9.32
CA PRO A 88 0.87 -3.51 -9.15
C PRO A 88 0.28 -3.61 -7.75
N GLY A 89 1.10 -3.46 -6.71
CA GLY A 89 0.65 -3.52 -5.31
C GLY A 89 -0.27 -2.36 -4.95
N CYS A 90 0.05 -1.12 -5.38
CA CYS A 90 -0.78 0.06 -5.11
C CYS A 90 -2.09 0.03 -5.91
N THR A 91 -2.05 -0.50 -7.14
CA THR A 91 -3.25 -0.72 -7.95
C THR A 91 -4.23 -1.65 -7.24
N ASN A 92 -3.74 -2.78 -6.75
CA ASN A 92 -4.56 -3.74 -6.01
C ASN A 92 -5.10 -3.16 -4.70
N GLU A 93 -4.28 -2.45 -3.93
CA GLU A 93 -4.68 -1.82 -2.67
C GLU A 93 -5.79 -0.78 -2.87
N MET A 94 -5.62 0.17 -3.80
CA MET A 94 -6.60 1.23 -4.04
C MET A 94 -7.90 0.67 -4.64
N ALA A 95 -7.84 -0.36 -5.50
CA ALA A 95 -9.01 -1.05 -5.99
C ALA A 95 -9.81 -1.72 -4.86
N LYS A 96 -9.15 -2.41 -3.93
CA LYS A 96 -9.79 -3.02 -2.76
C LYS A 96 -10.41 -1.97 -1.82
N TYR A 97 -9.76 -0.83 -1.62
CA TYR A 97 -10.35 0.30 -0.88
C TYR A 97 -11.62 0.80 -1.58
N GLN A 98 -11.63 0.87 -2.92
CA GLN A 98 -12.82 1.26 -3.66
C GLN A 98 -13.96 0.25 -3.49
N GLU A 99 -13.68 -1.04 -3.58
CA GLU A 99 -14.68 -2.12 -3.40
C GLU A 99 -15.34 -2.05 -2.03
N THR A 100 -14.58 -1.70 -0.99
CA THR A 100 -15.04 -1.65 0.40
C THR A 100 -15.45 -0.24 0.86
N SER A 101 -15.37 0.77 0.01
CA SER A 101 -15.59 2.19 0.37
C SER A 101 -16.95 2.48 1.01
N GLY A 102 -18.01 1.79 0.58
CA GLY A 102 -19.33 1.89 1.19
C GLY A 102 -19.36 1.47 2.67
N GLN A 103 -18.57 0.47 3.05
CA GLN A 103 -18.48 0.01 4.44
C GLN A 103 -17.73 1.02 5.32
N PHE A 104 -16.67 1.66 4.80
CA PHE A 104 -16.00 2.76 5.49
C PHE A 104 -16.95 3.94 5.71
N ASN A 105 -17.71 4.34 4.70
CA ASN A 105 -18.72 5.39 4.82
C ASN A 105 -19.77 5.06 5.90
N SER A 106 -20.23 3.81 5.96
CA SER A 106 -21.16 3.33 7.00
C SER A 106 -20.58 3.41 8.41
N ASN A 107 -19.26 3.38 8.54
CA ASN A 107 -18.53 3.56 9.79
C ASN A 107 -18.11 5.01 10.05
N ASN A 108 -18.75 5.96 9.38
CA ASN A 108 -18.42 7.40 9.46
C ASN A 108 -16.94 7.69 9.20
N THR A 109 -16.36 7.00 8.23
CA THR A 109 -14.93 7.07 7.91
C THR A 109 -14.73 7.48 6.45
N VAL A 110 -13.80 8.40 6.22
CA VAL A 110 -13.33 8.80 4.88
C VAL A 110 -11.99 8.10 4.60
N ILE A 111 -11.78 7.74 3.33
CA ILE A 111 -10.51 7.21 2.84
C ILE A 111 -9.78 8.34 2.12
N LEU A 112 -8.51 8.53 2.44
CA LEU A 112 -7.58 9.42 1.75
C LEU A 112 -6.36 8.62 1.34
N GLY A 113 -6.18 8.41 0.03
CA GLY A 113 -4.93 7.88 -0.51
C GLY A 113 -3.89 8.99 -0.57
N MET A 114 -2.60 8.69 -0.36
CA MET A 114 -1.54 9.68 -0.45
C MET A 114 -0.27 9.08 -1.02
N SER A 115 0.32 9.76 -2.02
CA SER A 115 1.64 9.44 -2.56
C SER A 115 2.42 10.71 -2.87
N VAL A 116 3.71 10.55 -3.14
CA VAL A 116 4.58 11.65 -3.60
C VAL A 116 4.41 11.96 -5.09
N ASP A 117 3.57 11.22 -5.80
CA ASP A 117 3.24 11.48 -7.19
C ASP A 117 2.53 12.84 -7.35
N SER A 118 2.60 13.40 -8.55
CA SER A 118 1.91 14.64 -8.87
C SER A 118 0.38 14.47 -8.79
N THR A 119 -0.34 15.57 -8.58
CA THR A 119 -1.81 15.59 -8.60
C THR A 119 -2.39 15.03 -9.91
N TRP A 120 -1.71 15.25 -11.05
CA TRP A 120 -2.10 14.73 -12.34
C TRP A 120 -1.95 13.22 -12.44
N ALA A 121 -0.82 12.67 -11.96
CA ALA A 121 -0.60 11.22 -11.93
C ALA A 121 -1.60 10.53 -11.01
N ASN A 122 -1.82 11.08 -9.81
CA ASN A 122 -2.81 10.55 -8.86
C ASN A 122 -4.24 10.63 -9.41
N ARG A 123 -4.60 11.70 -10.13
CA ARG A 123 -5.89 11.79 -10.80
C ARG A 123 -6.07 10.73 -11.89
N ALA A 124 -5.08 10.60 -12.79
CA ALA A 124 -5.11 9.60 -13.83
C ALA A 124 -5.19 8.17 -13.27
N PHE A 125 -4.51 7.92 -12.16
CA PHE A 125 -4.56 6.65 -11.44
C PHE A 125 -5.95 6.40 -10.84
N ALA A 126 -6.55 7.38 -10.17
CA ALA A 126 -7.91 7.28 -9.64
C ALA A 126 -8.93 7.01 -10.75
N ASP A 127 -8.82 7.71 -11.89
CA ASP A 127 -9.71 7.51 -13.05
C ASP A 127 -9.57 6.11 -13.64
N LYS A 128 -8.33 5.62 -13.79
CA LYS A 128 -8.06 4.27 -14.30
C LYS A 128 -8.70 3.17 -13.45
N LEU A 129 -8.76 3.37 -12.13
CA LEU A 129 -9.30 2.41 -11.18
C LEU A 129 -10.79 2.64 -10.86
N GLY A 130 -11.37 3.74 -11.32
CA GLY A 130 -12.74 4.14 -10.95
C GLY A 130 -12.89 4.51 -9.47
N VAL A 131 -11.81 4.93 -8.81
CA VAL A 131 -11.78 5.31 -7.40
C VAL A 131 -12.59 6.56 -7.16
N LYS A 132 -13.44 6.55 -6.12
CA LYS A 132 -14.35 7.65 -5.74
C LYS A 132 -13.87 8.45 -4.52
N PHE A 133 -12.86 7.98 -3.80
CA PHE A 133 -12.22 8.73 -2.72
C PHE A 133 -11.02 9.53 -3.24
N ASP A 134 -10.59 10.52 -2.47
CA ASP A 134 -9.54 11.44 -2.89
C ASP A 134 -8.15 10.80 -2.80
N ILE A 135 -7.36 10.92 -3.86
CA ILE A 135 -5.94 10.60 -3.86
C ILE A 135 -5.14 11.89 -3.86
N LEU A 136 -4.50 12.15 -2.74
CA LEU A 136 -3.77 13.38 -2.44
C LEU A 136 -2.32 13.30 -2.92
N SER A 137 -1.75 14.45 -3.27
CA SER A 137 -0.35 14.58 -3.69
C SER A 137 0.48 15.21 -2.58
N ASP A 138 1.50 14.49 -2.12
CA ASP A 138 2.57 14.97 -1.25
C ASP A 138 3.87 15.16 -2.08
N ALA A 139 3.79 15.89 -3.20
CA ALA A 139 4.91 16.10 -4.10
C ALA A 139 6.11 16.80 -3.41
N SER A 140 5.88 17.58 -2.36
CA SER A 140 6.93 18.17 -1.52
C SER A 140 7.60 17.16 -0.58
N ARG A 141 6.94 16.00 -0.32
CA ARG A 141 7.37 14.95 0.61
C ARG A 141 7.32 15.36 2.09
N ASP A 142 6.78 16.52 2.40
CA ASP A 142 6.77 17.06 3.77
C ASP A 142 5.81 16.28 4.66
N ILE A 143 4.67 15.87 4.13
CA ILE A 143 3.67 15.09 4.87
C ILE A 143 4.22 13.70 5.15
N SER A 144 4.76 13.01 4.15
CA SER A 144 5.39 11.68 4.32
C SER A 144 6.54 11.72 5.33
N LYS A 145 7.34 12.79 5.34
CA LYS A 145 8.40 12.99 6.33
C LYS A 145 7.85 13.24 7.73
N SER A 146 6.81 14.05 7.88
CA SER A 146 6.19 14.35 9.19
C SER A 146 5.59 13.11 9.84
N TYR A 147 5.04 12.19 9.03
CA TYR A 147 4.55 10.90 9.49
C TYR A 147 5.65 9.85 9.65
N GLY A 148 6.88 10.14 9.21
CA GLY A 148 8.01 9.22 9.25
C GLY A 148 7.87 8.04 8.32
N VAL A 149 7.16 8.21 7.20
CA VAL A 149 6.93 7.16 6.19
C VAL A 149 7.70 7.41 4.89
N PHE A 150 8.42 8.51 4.77
CA PHE A 150 9.23 8.77 3.58
C PHE A 150 10.44 7.83 3.53
N ASP A 151 10.70 7.25 2.37
CA ASP A 151 11.91 6.48 2.08
C ASP A 151 12.86 7.33 1.22
N ASP A 152 13.94 7.81 1.86
CA ASP A 152 14.94 8.64 1.18
C ASP A 152 15.70 7.91 0.07
N LYS A 153 15.78 6.58 0.12
CA LYS A 153 16.47 5.79 -0.90
C LYS A 153 15.59 5.57 -2.14
N GLY A 154 14.34 5.20 -1.91
CA GLY A 154 13.36 4.98 -2.98
C GLY A 154 12.69 6.27 -3.46
N LEU A 155 12.84 7.38 -2.74
CA LEU A 155 12.18 8.67 -2.98
C LEU A 155 10.64 8.56 -3.06
N VAL A 156 10.07 7.64 -2.30
CA VAL A 156 8.64 7.32 -2.26
C VAL A 156 8.14 7.25 -0.82
N SER A 157 6.83 7.27 -0.63
CA SER A 157 6.23 6.95 0.66
C SER A 157 6.24 5.43 0.86
N ARG A 158 6.65 4.97 2.03
CA ARG A 158 6.48 3.57 2.42
C ARG A 158 5.00 3.30 2.62
N ARG A 159 4.55 2.13 2.16
CA ARG A 159 3.17 1.69 2.37
C ARG A 159 2.84 1.62 3.85
N THR A 160 1.99 2.54 4.29
CA THR A 160 1.60 2.68 5.69
C THR A 160 0.21 3.29 5.76
N THR A 161 -0.69 2.66 6.51
CA THR A 161 -2.05 3.16 6.71
C THR A 161 -2.25 3.56 8.17
N PHE A 162 -2.69 4.78 8.38
CA PHE A 162 -3.07 5.31 9.68
C PHE A 162 -4.58 5.36 9.79
N ILE A 163 -5.12 4.80 10.87
CA ILE A 163 -6.52 4.95 11.26
C ILE A 163 -6.58 6.07 12.29
N ILE A 164 -7.21 7.17 11.92
CA ILE A 164 -7.28 8.39 12.72
C ILE A 164 -8.74 8.60 13.13
N ASP A 165 -9.00 8.76 14.41
CA ASP A 165 -10.35 9.02 14.89
C ASP A 165 -10.81 10.47 14.64
N SER A 166 -12.08 10.74 14.88
CA SER A 166 -12.66 12.07 14.71
C SER A 166 -12.09 13.14 15.67
N LYS A 167 -11.25 12.75 16.66
CA LYS A 167 -10.53 13.70 17.52
C LYS A 167 -9.15 14.03 16.95
N GLY A 168 -8.73 13.36 15.86
CA GLY A 168 -7.43 13.51 15.25
C GLY A 168 -6.35 12.65 15.92
N ILE A 169 -6.74 11.60 16.66
CA ILE A 169 -5.80 10.69 17.34
C ILE A 169 -5.62 9.43 16.51
N VAL A 170 -4.39 9.01 16.30
CA VAL A 170 -4.05 7.75 15.62
C VAL A 170 -4.47 6.57 16.49
N GLN A 171 -5.36 5.74 16.01
CA GLN A 171 -5.89 4.58 16.71
C GLN A 171 -5.20 3.27 16.32
N LYS A 172 -4.75 3.17 15.06
CA LYS A 172 -4.00 2.02 14.52
C LYS A 172 -3.04 2.47 13.44
N VAL A 173 -1.97 1.70 13.27
CA VAL A 173 -1.01 1.86 12.17
C VAL A 173 -0.75 0.49 11.58
N PHE A 174 -0.95 0.35 10.26
CA PHE A 174 -0.65 -0.85 9.49
C PHE A 174 0.50 -0.56 8.53
N MET A 175 1.40 -1.52 8.32
CA MET A 175 2.60 -1.33 7.51
C MET A 175 2.76 -2.46 6.50
N ALA A 176 3.41 -2.17 5.40
CA ALA A 176 3.83 -3.13 4.39
C ALA A 176 2.68 -4.09 3.97
N GLN A 177 2.80 -5.38 4.26
CA GLN A 177 1.81 -6.39 3.87
C GLN A 177 0.46 -6.20 4.56
N GLU A 178 0.43 -5.78 5.83
CA GLU A 178 -0.82 -5.52 6.54
C GLU A 178 -1.60 -4.34 5.95
N ALA A 179 -0.91 -3.33 5.45
CA ALA A 179 -1.54 -2.17 4.80
C ALA A 179 -2.08 -2.48 3.39
N LEU A 180 -1.67 -3.58 2.76
CA LEU A 180 -2.18 -4.00 1.45
C LEU A 180 -3.63 -4.48 1.48
N ASP A 181 -4.11 -4.91 2.65
CA ASP A 181 -5.47 -5.41 2.80
C ASP A 181 -6.33 -4.42 3.61
N PRO A 182 -7.29 -3.74 2.98
CA PRO A 182 -8.21 -2.83 3.67
C PRO A 182 -9.06 -3.47 4.76
N ALA A 183 -9.18 -4.80 4.82
CA ALA A 183 -9.95 -5.50 5.84
C ALA A 183 -9.49 -5.14 7.27
N HIS A 184 -8.17 -5.06 7.50
CA HIS A 184 -7.62 -4.63 8.79
C HIS A 184 -8.05 -3.19 9.17
N SER A 185 -8.03 -2.30 8.16
CA SER A 185 -8.46 -0.90 8.35
C SER A 185 -9.95 -0.81 8.60
N LEU A 186 -10.76 -1.62 7.91
CA LEU A 186 -12.20 -1.66 8.07
C LEU A 186 -12.61 -2.16 9.46
N GLU A 187 -11.98 -3.23 9.94
CA GLU A 187 -12.19 -3.77 11.28
C GLU A 187 -11.85 -2.70 12.35
N ALA A 188 -10.71 -2.05 12.23
CA ALA A 188 -10.34 -0.97 13.15
C ALA A 188 -11.35 0.17 13.15
N CYS A 189 -11.88 0.57 12.00
CA CYS A 189 -12.89 1.62 11.88
C CYS A 189 -14.25 1.19 12.47
N ALA A 190 -14.64 -0.08 12.34
CA ALA A 190 -15.87 -0.61 12.94
C ALA A 190 -15.81 -0.52 14.48
N LEU A 191 -14.67 -0.88 15.09
CA LEU A 191 -14.47 -0.76 16.54
C LEU A 191 -14.57 0.69 17.02
N LEU A 192 -14.10 1.66 16.25
CA LEU A 192 -14.24 3.09 16.61
C LEU A 192 -15.69 3.54 16.65
N LYS A 193 -16.55 3.01 15.78
CA LYS A 193 -17.98 3.29 15.76
C LYS A 193 -18.68 2.73 17.00
N GLU A 194 -18.37 1.49 17.39
CA GLU A 194 -18.95 0.84 18.57
C GLU A 194 -18.60 1.57 19.87
N VAL A 195 -17.34 1.97 20.03
CA VAL A 195 -16.89 2.75 21.20
C VAL A 195 -17.65 4.07 21.31
N LYS A 196 -17.93 4.73 20.18
CA LYS A 196 -18.73 5.97 20.16
C LYS A 196 -20.18 5.74 20.54
N GLN A 197 -20.79 4.63 20.14
CA GLN A 197 -22.18 4.27 20.47
C GLN A 197 -22.34 3.76 21.90
N GLY A 198 -21.40 3.00 22.43
CA GLY A 198 -21.43 2.48 23.80
C GLY A 198 -21.28 3.56 24.89
N ARG A 199 -20.78 4.74 24.56
CA ARG A 199 -20.68 5.90 25.47
C ARG A 199 -21.98 6.71 25.58
N THR A 200 -22.92 6.52 24.68
CA THR A 200 -24.23 7.21 24.70
C THR A 200 -25.31 6.43 25.46
N GLY A 201 -25.01 5.23 25.97
CA GLY A 201 -25.95 4.36 26.70
C GLY A 201 -25.69 4.25 28.21
N ARG A 202 -25.01 5.22 28.84
CA ARG A 202 -24.89 5.32 30.29
C ARG A 202 -25.23 6.71 30.79
#